data_653c1a19b91be8cc432562fb4b579523
#
_entry.id   653c1a19b91be8cc432562fb4b579523
#
_cell.length_a   1.000
_cell.length_b   1.000
_cell.length_c   1.000
_cell.angle_alpha   90.00
_cell.angle_beta   90.00
_cell.angle_gamma   90.00
#
_symmetry.space_group_name_H-M   'P 1'
#
loop_
_entity.id
_entity.type
_entity.pdbx_description
1 polymer ?
#
loop_
_entity_poly.entity_id
_entity_poly.type
_entity_poly.pdbx_seq_one_letter_code
_entity_poly.pdbx_strand_id
1 'polypeptide(L)'
;LYNTIPRCVMDGGTGRSSALVFSGVDDEEFRLLKNDDTNPERRFVRNMSNNSICADTPEDYAKIAKILPPLIKEAGEPGVFNRFLARCGMSRHADPRLKRVRGTNACSEVLLEGWEFCNLASAILQRCMNPDGTIDYNKLRNACMLAAFYTAIVACNPLNEARAEAVRAENLRVAVSLDASFVGYETLSNQEFGTLLKSCKELIITYVDAYTMAIAGKKSVTHTCFKPGGKIPPLADSLSSINGPICSQYVELRRII
;
A
#
# COMPACT_ATOMS: atom_id res chain seq x y z
N LEU A 1 6.83 -21.29 9.90
CA LEU A 1 5.90 -20.72 10.87
C LEU A 1 5.09 -19.57 10.28
N TYR A 2 5.72 -18.49 9.83
CA TYR A 2 5.01 -17.26 9.38
C TYR A 2 4.12 -17.48 8.16
N ASN A 3 4.51 -18.31 7.21
CA ASN A 3 3.67 -18.66 6.05
C ASN A 3 2.51 -19.58 6.43
N THR A 4 2.53 -20.18 7.63
CA THR A 4 1.47 -21.10 8.11
C THR A 4 0.41 -20.36 8.93
N ILE A 5 0.77 -19.26 9.63
CA ILE A 5 -0.16 -18.49 10.45
C ILE A 5 -1.41 -18.02 9.66
N PRO A 6 -1.28 -17.45 8.43
CA PRO A 6 -2.44 -17.02 7.66
C PRO A 6 -3.41 -18.14 7.29
N ARG A 7 -2.95 -19.40 7.28
CA ARG A 7 -3.81 -20.57 7.03
C ARG A 7 -4.92 -20.69 8.06
N CYS A 8 -4.63 -20.41 9.33
CA CYS A 8 -5.63 -20.45 10.41
C CYS A 8 -6.81 -19.50 10.14
N VAL A 9 -6.55 -18.35 9.50
CA VAL A 9 -7.57 -17.38 9.13
C VAL A 9 -8.39 -17.85 7.93
N MET A 10 -7.74 -18.51 6.96
CA MET A 10 -8.41 -19.09 5.80
C MET A 10 -9.30 -20.27 6.19
N ASP A 11 -8.84 -21.12 7.09
CA ASP A 11 -9.56 -22.30 7.57
C ASP A 11 -10.82 -21.92 8.39
N GLY A 12 -10.84 -20.71 8.98
CA GLY A 12 -12.00 -20.15 9.70
C GLY A 12 -13.15 -19.62 8.82
N GLY A 13 -12.99 -19.59 7.52
CA GLY A 13 -14.07 -19.41 6.52
C GLY A 13 -14.61 -17.99 6.34
N THR A 14 -14.41 -17.05 7.26
CA THR A 14 -15.02 -15.70 7.21
C THR A 14 -14.02 -14.55 7.25
N GLY A 15 -12.80 -14.78 7.66
CA GLY A 15 -11.77 -13.75 7.77
C GLY A 15 -10.99 -13.56 6.47
N ARG A 16 -10.77 -12.30 6.09
CA ARG A 16 -9.78 -11.96 5.07
C ARG A 16 -8.55 -11.46 5.77
N SER A 17 -7.48 -12.23 5.68
CA SER A 17 -6.20 -11.85 6.22
C SER A 17 -5.14 -11.95 5.13
N SER A 18 -4.18 -11.05 5.17
CA SER A 18 -2.94 -11.14 4.43
C SER A 18 -1.79 -10.92 5.39
N ALA A 19 -0.69 -11.62 5.16
CA ALA A 19 0.52 -11.46 5.94
C ALA A 19 1.67 -11.08 5.01
N LEU A 20 2.55 -10.23 5.52
CA LEU A 20 3.83 -9.92 4.89
C LEU A 20 4.93 -10.22 5.90
N VAL A 21 5.88 -11.04 5.49
CA VAL A 21 7.02 -11.43 6.32
C VAL A 21 8.27 -10.77 5.77
N PHE A 22 9.07 -10.24 6.68
CA PHE A 22 10.36 -9.62 6.37
C PHE A 22 11.50 -10.43 6.96
N SER A 23 12.59 -10.59 6.19
CA SER A 23 13.84 -11.13 6.68
C SER A 23 15.04 -10.34 6.19
N GLY A 24 16.20 -10.56 6.78
CA GLY A 24 17.45 -9.93 6.36
C GLY A 24 17.99 -10.50 5.04
N VAL A 25 18.93 -9.78 4.43
CA VAL A 25 19.52 -10.14 3.14
C VAL A 25 20.32 -11.45 3.19
N ASP A 26 20.87 -11.80 4.35
CA ASP A 26 21.72 -12.98 4.53
C ASP A 26 20.95 -14.24 4.92
N ASP A 27 19.62 -14.18 5.07
CA ASP A 27 18.74 -15.31 5.36
C ASP A 27 18.43 -16.10 4.07
N GLU A 28 19.26 -17.07 3.77
CA GLU A 28 19.13 -17.89 2.57
C GLU A 28 17.90 -18.80 2.59
N GLU A 29 17.57 -19.38 3.74
CA GLU A 29 16.38 -20.21 3.88
C GLU A 29 15.12 -19.42 3.57
N PHE A 30 15.03 -18.20 4.07
CA PHE A 30 13.91 -17.30 3.78
C PHE A 30 13.82 -16.93 2.29
N ARG A 31 14.95 -16.64 1.67
CA ARG A 31 15.00 -16.26 0.24
C ARG A 31 14.50 -17.38 -0.68
N LEU A 32 14.80 -18.64 -0.33
CA LEU A 32 14.43 -19.82 -1.10
C LEU A 32 13.10 -20.45 -0.64
N LEU A 33 12.45 -19.89 0.37
CA LEU A 33 11.26 -20.49 0.98
C LEU A 33 10.13 -20.76 -0.02
N LYS A 34 10.00 -19.92 -1.04
CA LYS A 34 8.99 -20.04 -2.08
C LYS A 34 9.52 -20.59 -3.41
N ASN A 35 10.75 -21.04 -3.45
CA ASN A 35 11.30 -21.72 -4.61
C ASN A 35 10.74 -23.14 -4.70
N ASP A 36 10.18 -23.51 -5.86
CA ASP A 36 9.53 -24.80 -6.07
C ASP A 36 10.52 -25.97 -6.05
N ASP A 37 11.76 -25.75 -6.55
CA ASP A 37 12.76 -26.78 -6.65
C ASP A 37 13.31 -27.18 -5.28
N THR A 38 13.42 -26.21 -4.36
CA THR A 38 13.98 -26.44 -3.02
C THR A 38 12.93 -26.84 -1.98
N ASN A 39 11.67 -26.48 -2.16
CA ASN A 39 10.62 -26.71 -1.18
C ASN A 39 9.26 -27.09 -1.81
N PRO A 40 9.18 -28.16 -2.59
CA PRO A 40 7.96 -28.54 -3.33
C PRO A 40 6.78 -28.84 -2.38
N GLU A 41 7.02 -29.38 -1.19
CA GLU A 41 6.00 -29.72 -0.21
C GLU A 41 5.33 -28.48 0.42
N ARG A 42 5.97 -27.32 0.33
CA ARG A 42 5.44 -26.05 0.88
C ARG A 42 4.63 -25.24 -0.14
N ARG A 43 4.45 -25.75 -1.35
CA ARG A 43 3.81 -25.05 -2.46
C ARG A 43 2.42 -24.48 -2.10
N PHE A 44 1.62 -25.24 -1.37
CA PHE A 44 0.29 -24.82 -0.96
C PHE A 44 0.32 -23.68 0.08
N VAL A 45 1.25 -23.73 1.02
CA VAL A 45 1.35 -22.80 2.15
C VAL A 45 2.00 -21.46 1.75
N ARG A 46 2.86 -21.48 0.72
CA ARG A 46 3.63 -20.28 0.30
C ARG A 46 2.78 -19.13 -0.16
N ASN A 47 1.63 -19.40 -0.76
CA ASN A 47 0.76 -18.35 -1.30
C ASN A 47 -0.09 -17.65 -0.23
N MET A 48 0.02 -18.08 1.04
CA MET A 48 -0.73 -17.53 2.16
C MET A 48 -0.12 -16.25 2.74
N SER A 49 1.11 -15.92 2.38
CA SER A 49 1.80 -14.69 2.81
C SER A 49 2.65 -14.12 1.68
N ASN A 50 2.91 -12.82 1.73
CA ASN A 50 3.95 -12.18 0.94
C ASN A 50 5.28 -12.23 1.70
N ASN A 51 6.39 -12.37 0.99
CA ASN A 51 7.72 -12.38 1.57
C ASN A 51 8.56 -11.24 0.96
N SER A 52 9.31 -10.51 1.79
CA SER A 52 10.19 -9.44 1.33
C SER A 52 11.52 -9.43 2.08
N ILE A 53 12.59 -9.15 1.38
CA ILE A 53 13.93 -8.96 1.95
C ILE A 53 14.07 -7.49 2.37
N CYS A 54 14.51 -7.25 3.61
CA CYS A 54 14.80 -5.91 4.10
C CYS A 54 16.24 -5.51 3.79
N ALA A 55 16.40 -4.31 3.23
CA ALA A 55 17.66 -3.59 3.21
C ALA A 55 17.69 -2.57 4.36
N ASP A 56 18.56 -2.77 5.34
CA ASP A 56 18.75 -1.85 6.47
C ASP A 56 19.89 -0.88 6.23
N THR A 57 20.77 -1.19 5.26
CA THR A 57 21.92 -0.37 4.86
C THR A 57 21.99 -0.25 3.33
N PRO A 58 22.72 0.72 2.79
CA PRO A 58 23.03 0.78 1.36
C PRO A 58 23.72 -0.48 0.84
N GLU A 59 24.59 -1.10 1.65
CA GLU A 59 25.32 -2.32 1.33
C GLU A 59 24.38 -3.51 1.18
N ASP A 60 23.35 -3.62 2.05
CA ASP A 60 22.31 -4.64 1.92
C ASP A 60 21.56 -4.49 0.60
N TYR A 61 21.21 -3.26 0.23
CA TYR A 61 20.52 -2.98 -1.03
C TYR A 61 21.39 -3.40 -2.24
N ALA A 62 22.69 -3.14 -2.19
CA ALA A 62 23.61 -3.56 -3.24
C ALA A 62 23.74 -5.10 -3.33
N LYS A 63 23.72 -5.82 -2.19
CA LYS A 63 23.66 -7.29 -2.16
C LYS A 63 22.34 -7.80 -2.79
N ILE A 64 21.20 -7.24 -2.38
CA ILE A 64 19.88 -7.63 -2.88
C ILE A 64 19.81 -7.47 -4.41
N ALA A 65 20.33 -6.39 -4.97
CA ALA A 65 20.34 -6.15 -6.40
C ALA A 65 21.05 -7.26 -7.20
N LYS A 66 22.00 -7.96 -6.60
CA LYS A 66 22.74 -9.06 -7.22
C LYS A 66 22.00 -10.40 -7.11
N ILE A 67 21.33 -10.66 -5.99
CA ILE A 67 20.71 -11.97 -5.70
C ILE A 67 19.24 -12.05 -6.15
N LEU A 68 18.57 -10.92 -6.27
CA LEU A 68 17.12 -10.86 -6.50
C LEU A 68 16.67 -11.31 -7.91
N PRO A 69 17.37 -10.95 -9.02
CA PRO A 69 16.86 -11.20 -10.36
C PRO A 69 16.52 -12.68 -10.65
N PRO A 70 17.37 -13.67 -10.32
CA PRO A 70 17.01 -15.07 -10.52
C PRO A 70 15.81 -15.50 -9.68
N LEU A 71 15.69 -15.04 -8.44
CA LEU A 71 14.58 -15.40 -7.54
C LEU A 71 13.23 -14.87 -8.05
N ILE A 72 13.18 -13.63 -8.50
CA ILE A 72 11.96 -13.04 -9.05
C ILE A 72 11.54 -13.74 -10.35
N LYS A 73 12.50 -14.13 -11.19
CA LYS A 73 12.20 -14.81 -12.44
C LYS A 73 11.47 -16.14 -12.21
N GLU A 74 11.79 -16.85 -11.14
CA GLU A 74 11.20 -18.15 -10.84
C GLU A 74 9.84 -18.04 -10.14
N ALA A 75 9.76 -17.22 -9.09
CA ALA A 75 8.61 -17.21 -8.18
C ALA A 75 7.88 -15.87 -8.07
N GLY A 76 8.37 -14.81 -8.70
CA GLY A 76 7.86 -13.44 -8.50
C GLY A 76 8.14 -12.85 -7.12
N GLU A 77 8.78 -13.61 -6.25
CA GLU A 77 9.14 -13.25 -4.87
C GLU A 77 10.57 -13.77 -4.53
N PRO A 78 11.21 -13.22 -3.50
CA PRO A 78 10.73 -12.24 -2.53
C PRO A 78 10.69 -10.81 -3.09
N GLY A 79 9.81 -9.97 -2.52
CA GLY A 79 9.85 -8.53 -2.73
C GLY A 79 11.04 -7.88 -2.02
N VAL A 80 11.20 -6.56 -2.18
CA VAL A 80 12.24 -5.78 -1.50
C VAL A 80 11.62 -4.65 -0.71
N PHE A 81 12.04 -4.53 0.55
CA PHE A 81 11.72 -3.39 1.39
C PHE A 81 12.99 -2.63 1.76
N ASN A 82 13.19 -1.45 1.19
CA ASN A 82 14.30 -0.59 1.55
C ASN A 82 13.98 0.19 2.83
N ARG A 83 14.20 -0.46 3.99
CA ARG A 83 13.90 0.11 5.31
C ARG A 83 14.84 1.26 5.66
N PHE A 84 16.07 1.24 5.17
CA PHE A 84 17.00 2.35 5.31
C PHE A 84 16.42 3.63 4.70
N LEU A 85 16.01 3.61 3.44
CA LEU A 85 15.41 4.76 2.77
C LEU A 85 14.07 5.18 3.41
N ALA A 86 13.26 4.22 3.82
CA ALA A 86 12.00 4.49 4.51
C ALA A 86 12.20 5.31 5.79
N ARG A 87 13.28 5.04 6.53
CA ARG A 87 13.64 5.75 7.76
C ARG A 87 14.37 7.07 7.53
N CYS A 88 15.07 7.22 6.43
CA CYS A 88 15.76 8.47 6.06
C CYS A 88 14.77 9.56 5.60
N GLY A 89 13.50 9.19 5.37
CA GLY A 89 12.49 10.16 4.97
C GLY A 89 12.78 10.74 3.59
N MET A 90 12.81 9.93 2.55
CA MET A 90 12.92 10.40 1.14
C MET A 90 11.69 11.21 0.68
N SER A 91 10.69 11.34 1.51
CA SER A 91 9.58 12.27 1.30
C SER A 91 10.07 13.70 1.55
N ARG A 92 9.67 14.65 0.70
CA ARG A 92 9.88 16.09 0.91
C ARG A 92 9.29 16.60 2.23
N HIS A 93 8.55 15.77 2.93
CA HIS A 93 7.97 15.99 4.24
C HIS A 93 8.53 14.94 5.21
N ALA A 94 9.86 14.97 5.44
CA ALA A 94 10.53 14.06 6.36
C ALA A 94 10.04 14.26 7.79
N ASP A 95 8.98 13.56 8.14
CA ASP A 95 8.49 13.53 9.51
C ASP A 95 9.44 12.67 10.37
N PRO A 96 9.98 13.19 11.50
CA PRO A 96 10.91 12.43 12.35
C PRO A 96 10.31 11.11 12.87
N ARG A 97 9.00 10.97 12.93
CA ARG A 97 8.31 9.74 13.30
C ARG A 97 8.57 8.59 12.32
N LEU A 98 8.94 8.89 11.06
CA LEU A 98 9.31 7.87 10.06
C LEU A 98 10.58 7.09 10.44
N LYS A 99 11.45 7.62 11.28
CA LYS A 99 12.63 6.88 11.81
C LYS A 99 12.24 5.60 12.57
N ARG A 100 11.00 5.51 13.06
CA ARG A 100 10.49 4.37 13.79
C ARG A 100 9.87 3.27 12.92
N VAL A 101 9.85 3.46 11.60
CA VAL A 101 9.31 2.48 10.64
C VAL A 101 10.01 1.13 10.81
N ARG A 102 9.20 0.08 10.97
CA ARG A 102 9.63 -1.32 11.09
C ARG A 102 9.33 -2.14 9.85
N GLY A 103 8.23 -1.86 9.18
CA GLY A 103 7.75 -2.60 8.04
C GLY A 103 6.67 -1.83 7.29
N THR A 104 5.81 -2.57 6.61
CA THR A 104 4.68 -2.05 5.85
C THR A 104 3.43 -2.89 6.13
N ASN A 105 2.29 -2.46 5.62
CA ASN A 105 1.13 -3.33 5.50
C ASN A 105 1.40 -4.46 4.47
N ALA A 106 0.51 -5.45 4.40
CA ALA A 106 0.72 -6.67 3.62
C ALA A 106 0.90 -6.45 2.10
N CYS A 107 0.39 -5.34 1.56
CA CYS A 107 0.54 -4.97 0.15
C CYS A 107 1.71 -3.98 -0.09
N SER A 108 2.44 -3.60 0.94
CA SER A 108 3.64 -2.75 0.92
C SER A 108 3.44 -1.27 0.55
N GLU A 109 2.20 -0.79 0.48
CA GLU A 109 1.92 0.60 0.09
C GLU A 109 1.99 1.61 1.23
N VAL A 110 1.98 1.16 2.51
CA VAL A 110 2.03 2.04 3.69
C VAL A 110 3.13 1.63 4.64
N LEU A 111 4.02 2.57 4.95
CA LEU A 111 5.07 2.39 5.95
C LEU A 111 4.47 2.38 7.35
N LEU A 112 4.84 1.41 8.18
CA LEU A 112 4.29 1.22 9.52
C LEU A 112 5.37 1.12 10.59
N GLU A 113 5.05 1.63 11.77
CA GLU A 113 5.76 1.37 13.03
C GLU A 113 5.28 0.03 13.64
N GLY A 114 5.92 -0.46 14.68
CA GLY A 114 5.41 -1.60 15.44
C GLY A 114 4.08 -1.28 16.12
N TRP A 115 3.14 -2.22 16.13
CA TRP A 115 1.79 -2.07 16.70
C TRP A 115 0.89 -1.07 15.95
N GLU A 116 1.28 -0.63 14.80
CA GLU A 116 0.56 0.34 14.00
C GLU A 116 -0.35 -0.33 12.96
N PHE A 117 -1.43 0.32 12.63
CA PHE A 117 -2.31 -0.02 11.52
C PHE A 117 -2.46 1.18 10.59
N CYS A 118 -2.93 0.94 9.37
CA CYS A 118 -3.19 1.98 8.40
C CYS A 118 -4.67 2.08 8.08
N ASN A 119 -5.14 3.30 7.88
CA ASN A 119 -6.48 3.58 7.39
C ASN A 119 -6.37 3.98 5.93
N LEU A 120 -7.06 3.25 5.07
CA LEU A 120 -6.97 3.38 3.62
C LEU A 120 -8.33 3.80 3.05
N ALA A 121 -8.31 4.79 2.16
CA ALA A 121 -9.43 5.10 1.29
C ALA A 121 -8.93 5.37 -0.12
N SER A 122 -9.84 5.33 -1.09
CA SER A 122 -9.52 5.55 -2.50
C SER A 122 -10.47 6.56 -3.12
N ALA A 123 -9.92 7.56 -3.82
CA ALA A 123 -10.64 8.31 -4.83
C ALA A 123 -10.44 7.61 -6.17
N ILE A 124 -11.50 7.32 -6.91
CA ILE A 124 -11.44 6.53 -8.15
C ILE A 124 -11.53 7.48 -9.34
N LEU A 125 -10.40 7.72 -10.02
CA LEU A 125 -10.29 8.69 -11.10
C LEU A 125 -11.26 8.40 -12.25
N GLN A 126 -11.39 7.14 -12.65
CA GLN A 126 -12.30 6.75 -13.73
C GLN A 126 -13.76 7.14 -13.44
N ARG A 127 -14.16 7.14 -12.17
CA ARG A 127 -15.51 7.58 -11.75
C ARG A 127 -15.66 9.10 -11.73
N CYS A 128 -14.58 9.81 -11.89
CA CYS A 128 -14.54 11.26 -12.03
C CYS A 128 -14.38 11.73 -13.48
N MET A 129 -14.53 10.83 -14.46
CA MET A 129 -14.54 11.18 -15.87
C MET A 129 -15.93 11.59 -16.35
N ASN A 130 -15.96 12.54 -17.27
CA ASN A 130 -17.14 12.90 -18.05
C ASN A 130 -17.36 11.90 -19.20
N PRO A 131 -18.58 11.83 -19.77
CA PRO A 131 -18.85 10.96 -20.92
C PRO A 131 -17.99 11.23 -22.17
N ASP A 132 -17.46 12.44 -22.31
CA ASP A 132 -16.57 12.84 -23.39
C ASP A 132 -15.08 12.46 -23.16
N GLY A 133 -14.77 11.78 -22.03
CA GLY A 133 -13.42 11.37 -21.66
C GLY A 133 -12.61 12.43 -20.94
N THR A 134 -13.16 13.60 -20.66
CA THR A 134 -12.48 14.63 -19.85
C THR A 134 -12.64 14.37 -18.35
N ILE A 135 -11.78 14.98 -17.54
CA ILE A 135 -11.85 14.85 -16.07
C ILE A 135 -12.79 15.91 -15.50
N ASP A 136 -13.79 15.46 -14.71
CA ASP A 136 -14.55 16.34 -13.83
C ASP A 136 -13.74 16.65 -12.56
N TYR A 137 -13.01 17.75 -12.59
CA TYR A 137 -12.16 18.19 -11.50
C TYR A 137 -12.92 18.48 -10.20
N ASN A 138 -14.19 18.91 -10.28
CA ASN A 138 -15.02 19.14 -9.10
C ASN A 138 -15.38 17.83 -8.43
N LYS A 139 -15.77 16.83 -9.21
CA LYS A 139 -16.09 15.48 -8.72
C LYS A 139 -14.85 14.82 -8.12
N LEU A 140 -13.70 14.94 -8.78
CA LEU A 140 -12.43 14.40 -8.28
C LEU A 140 -12.01 15.07 -6.97
N ARG A 141 -12.10 16.40 -6.89
CA ARG A 141 -11.84 17.15 -5.66
C ARG A 141 -12.72 16.66 -4.50
N ASN A 142 -14.03 16.51 -4.74
CA ASN A 142 -14.96 16.04 -3.74
C ASN A 142 -14.65 14.60 -3.30
N ALA A 143 -14.29 13.71 -4.23
CA ALA A 143 -13.87 12.36 -3.93
C ALA A 143 -12.61 12.32 -3.04
N CYS A 144 -11.60 13.11 -3.36
CA CYS A 144 -10.39 13.23 -2.53
C CYS A 144 -10.70 13.79 -1.13
N MET A 145 -11.56 14.80 -1.05
CA MET A 145 -11.98 15.40 0.22
C MET A 145 -12.74 14.39 1.10
N LEU A 146 -13.68 13.64 0.54
CA LEU A 146 -14.43 12.61 1.26
C LEU A 146 -13.53 11.47 1.73
N ALA A 147 -12.58 11.03 0.88
CA ALA A 147 -11.61 10.01 1.26
C ALA A 147 -10.69 10.49 2.39
N ALA A 148 -10.23 11.75 2.36
CA ALA A 148 -9.45 12.37 3.41
C ALA A 148 -10.25 12.46 4.73
N PHE A 149 -11.50 12.90 4.67
CA PHE A 149 -12.39 12.99 5.81
C PHE A 149 -12.61 11.63 6.47
N TYR A 150 -12.99 10.62 5.69
CA TYR A 150 -13.21 9.26 6.18
C TYR A 150 -11.98 8.69 6.89
N THR A 151 -10.81 8.75 6.26
CA THR A 151 -9.58 8.20 6.84
C THR A 151 -9.13 8.96 8.08
N ALA A 152 -9.30 10.28 8.13
CA ALA A 152 -8.98 11.09 9.30
C ALA A 152 -9.85 10.74 10.50
N ILE A 153 -11.17 10.59 10.31
CA ILE A 153 -12.08 10.16 11.39
C ILE A 153 -11.68 8.79 11.91
N VAL A 154 -11.48 7.81 11.02
CA VAL A 154 -11.11 6.44 11.44
C VAL A 154 -9.77 6.42 12.16
N ALA A 155 -8.78 7.20 11.70
CA ALA A 155 -7.48 7.30 12.36
C ALA A 155 -7.55 7.94 13.75
N CYS A 156 -8.53 8.79 14.01
CA CYS A 156 -8.74 9.42 15.31
C CYS A 156 -9.54 8.58 16.30
N ASN A 157 -10.17 7.48 15.86
CA ASN A 157 -10.92 6.60 16.76
C ASN A 157 -9.96 5.85 17.70
N PRO A 158 -10.24 5.84 19.04
CA PRO A 158 -9.39 5.14 20.00
C PRO A 158 -9.46 3.62 19.83
N LEU A 159 -8.39 2.95 20.23
CA LEU A 159 -8.25 1.49 20.20
C LEU A 159 -8.26 0.91 21.62
N ASN A 160 -8.76 -0.32 21.75
CA ASN A 160 -8.79 -1.02 23.03
C ASN A 160 -7.43 -1.59 23.44
N GLU A 161 -6.53 -1.88 22.50
CA GLU A 161 -5.19 -2.38 22.79
C GLU A 161 -4.25 -1.22 23.08
N ALA A 162 -3.68 -1.18 24.30
CA ALA A 162 -2.94 -0.03 24.81
C ALA A 162 -1.69 0.35 23.99
N ARG A 163 -0.96 -0.63 23.45
CA ARG A 163 0.25 -0.37 22.64
C ARG A 163 -0.13 0.20 21.27
N ALA A 164 -1.14 -0.39 20.64
CA ALA A 164 -1.64 0.10 19.35
C ALA A 164 -2.26 1.49 19.51
N GLU A 165 -2.97 1.74 20.60
CA GLU A 165 -3.52 3.07 20.90
C GLU A 165 -2.44 4.12 21.08
N ALA A 166 -1.37 3.82 21.81
CA ALA A 166 -0.27 4.76 21.99
C ALA A 166 0.37 5.16 20.64
N VAL A 167 0.60 4.19 19.75
CA VAL A 167 1.15 4.46 18.42
C VAL A 167 0.15 5.18 17.52
N ARG A 168 -1.13 4.77 17.54
CA ARG A 168 -2.21 5.43 16.81
C ARG A 168 -2.30 6.91 17.20
N ALA A 169 -2.40 7.18 18.50
CA ALA A 169 -2.53 8.52 19.03
C ALA A 169 -1.34 9.43 18.69
N GLU A 170 -0.16 8.85 18.53
CA GLU A 170 1.05 9.57 18.12
C GLU A 170 1.07 9.85 16.62
N ASN A 171 0.74 8.88 15.79
CA ASN A 171 0.98 8.92 14.34
C ASN A 171 -0.24 9.36 13.52
N LEU A 172 -1.46 9.01 13.93
CA LEU A 172 -2.72 9.25 13.21
C LEU A 172 -2.58 8.86 11.72
N ARG A 173 -2.00 7.68 11.44
CA ARG A 173 -1.61 7.30 10.09
C ARG A 173 -2.81 7.10 9.18
N VAL A 174 -2.77 7.79 8.04
CA VAL A 174 -3.74 7.63 6.96
C VAL A 174 -3.03 7.48 5.62
N ALA A 175 -3.72 6.90 4.65
CA ALA A 175 -3.22 6.79 3.30
C ALA A 175 -4.39 6.81 2.31
N VAL A 176 -4.52 7.89 1.56
CA VAL A 176 -5.51 8.03 0.50
C VAL A 176 -4.83 7.73 -0.83
N SER A 177 -5.44 6.84 -1.62
CA SER A 177 -4.99 6.47 -2.96
C SER A 177 -5.86 7.14 -4.03
N LEU A 178 -5.26 7.44 -5.19
CA LEU A 178 -5.98 7.74 -6.41
C LEU A 178 -6.00 6.47 -7.27
N ASP A 179 -7.08 5.71 -7.16
CA ASP A 179 -7.26 4.46 -7.89
C ASP A 179 -7.72 4.72 -9.32
N ALA A 180 -7.51 3.73 -10.21
CA ALA A 180 -7.71 3.86 -11.66
C ALA A 180 -6.92 5.05 -12.26
N SER A 181 -5.78 5.38 -11.69
CA SER A 181 -4.90 6.46 -12.15
C SER A 181 -4.34 6.20 -13.55
N PHE A 182 -4.33 4.96 -13.99
CA PHE A 182 -3.97 4.57 -15.35
C PHE A 182 -4.80 5.30 -16.42
N VAL A 183 -6.10 5.52 -16.18
CA VAL A 183 -6.96 6.27 -17.11
C VAL A 183 -6.44 7.69 -17.31
N GLY A 184 -5.95 8.34 -16.27
CA GLY A 184 -5.34 9.66 -16.39
C GLY A 184 -4.04 9.64 -17.19
N TYR A 185 -3.25 8.58 -17.08
CA TYR A 185 -2.04 8.40 -17.87
C TYR A 185 -2.35 8.22 -19.38
N GLU A 186 -3.45 7.55 -19.73
CA GLU A 186 -3.86 7.38 -21.13
C GLU A 186 -4.50 8.63 -21.76
N THR A 187 -5.16 9.46 -20.93
CA THR A 187 -5.94 10.61 -21.42
C THR A 187 -5.20 11.93 -21.36
N LEU A 188 -4.16 12.04 -20.55
CA LEU A 188 -3.38 13.26 -20.31
C LEU A 188 -1.94 13.09 -20.79
N SER A 189 -1.30 14.19 -21.13
CA SER A 189 0.16 14.20 -21.27
C SER A 189 0.85 13.91 -19.93
N ASN A 190 2.09 13.43 -19.96
CA ASN A 190 2.87 13.16 -18.75
C ASN A 190 2.95 14.38 -17.81
N GLN A 191 3.04 15.58 -18.37
CA GLN A 191 3.09 16.82 -17.59
C GLN A 191 1.76 17.13 -16.90
N GLU A 192 0.64 17.01 -17.62
CA GLU A 192 -0.70 17.24 -17.09
C GLU A 192 -1.04 16.20 -16.03
N PHE A 193 -0.72 14.92 -16.27
CA PHE A 193 -0.92 13.86 -15.31
C PHE A 193 -0.09 14.06 -14.04
N GLY A 194 1.18 14.44 -14.18
CA GLY A 194 2.04 14.80 -13.03
C GLY A 194 1.47 15.98 -12.22
N THR A 195 0.92 16.99 -12.91
CA THR A 195 0.27 18.14 -12.27
C THR A 195 -1.00 17.72 -11.53
N LEU A 196 -1.82 16.87 -12.13
CA LEU A 196 -3.03 16.30 -11.51
C LEU A 196 -2.68 15.55 -10.21
N LEU A 197 -1.72 14.63 -10.28
CA LEU A 197 -1.28 13.85 -9.11
C LEU A 197 -0.77 14.75 -7.98
N LYS A 198 0.01 15.78 -8.33
CA LYS A 198 0.51 16.76 -7.36
C LYS A 198 -0.63 17.52 -6.71
N SER A 199 -1.58 18.02 -7.48
CA SER A 199 -2.75 18.77 -6.99
C SER A 199 -3.63 17.91 -6.08
N CYS A 200 -3.91 16.66 -6.46
CA CYS A 200 -4.64 15.71 -5.62
C CYS A 200 -3.91 15.44 -4.30
N LYS A 201 -2.59 15.25 -4.35
CA LYS A 201 -1.78 15.04 -3.14
C LYS A 201 -1.82 16.25 -2.20
N GLU A 202 -1.64 17.45 -2.71
CA GLU A 202 -1.67 18.69 -1.91
C GLU A 202 -3.04 18.90 -1.27
N LEU A 203 -4.11 18.63 -2.02
CA LEU A 203 -5.48 18.68 -1.53
C LEU A 203 -5.71 17.68 -0.38
N ILE A 204 -5.33 16.42 -0.57
CA ILE A 204 -5.47 15.37 0.45
C ILE A 204 -4.69 15.73 1.71
N ILE A 205 -3.45 16.19 1.60
CA ILE A 205 -2.64 16.63 2.74
C ILE A 205 -3.38 17.74 3.51
N THR A 206 -3.87 18.74 2.79
CA THR A 206 -4.57 19.88 3.40
C THR A 206 -5.79 19.43 4.20
N TYR A 207 -6.62 18.58 3.63
CA TYR A 207 -7.84 18.11 4.31
C TYR A 207 -7.56 17.13 5.44
N VAL A 208 -6.65 16.16 5.24
CA VAL A 208 -6.27 15.22 6.31
C VAL A 208 -5.72 15.99 7.51
N ASP A 209 -4.79 16.92 7.29
CA ASP A 209 -4.22 17.72 8.38
C ASP A 209 -5.27 18.58 9.06
N ALA A 210 -6.18 19.21 8.30
CA ALA A 210 -7.25 20.01 8.89
C ALA A 210 -8.17 19.16 9.78
N TYR A 211 -8.57 17.98 9.34
CA TYR A 211 -9.45 17.10 10.11
C TYR A 211 -8.75 16.47 11.32
N THR A 212 -7.51 15.99 11.17
CA THR A 212 -6.79 15.41 12.31
C THR A 212 -6.42 16.45 13.34
N MET A 213 -6.09 17.67 12.93
CA MET A 213 -5.88 18.80 13.85
C MET A 213 -7.17 19.16 14.59
N ALA A 214 -8.31 19.21 13.91
CA ALA A 214 -9.59 19.55 14.54
C ALA A 214 -10.04 18.48 15.55
N ILE A 215 -9.80 17.19 15.28
CA ILE A 215 -10.27 16.10 16.12
C ILE A 215 -9.26 15.72 17.21
N ALA A 216 -7.97 15.66 16.88
CA ALA A 216 -6.92 15.11 17.75
C ALA A 216 -5.79 16.11 18.09
N GLY A 217 -5.85 17.34 17.60
CA GLY A 217 -4.88 18.39 17.90
C GLY A 217 -3.49 18.17 17.28
N LYS A 218 -3.35 17.25 16.31
CA LYS A 218 -2.05 16.97 15.64
C LYS A 218 -2.25 16.50 14.21
N LYS A 219 -1.20 16.62 13.41
CA LYS A 219 -1.17 16.22 12.01
C LYS A 219 -0.88 14.73 11.86
N SER A 220 -1.41 14.13 10.79
CA SER A 220 -1.06 12.79 10.37
C SER A 220 0.41 12.67 9.97
N VAL A 221 1.04 11.50 10.23
CA VAL A 221 2.42 11.22 9.81
C VAL A 221 2.52 10.92 8.30
N THR A 222 1.45 10.43 7.69
CA THR A 222 1.35 10.14 6.24
C THR A 222 -0.05 10.47 5.74
N HIS A 223 -0.20 10.72 4.44
CA HIS A 223 -1.44 11.22 3.85
C HIS A 223 -1.89 10.42 2.62
N THR A 224 -0.93 9.97 1.80
CA THR A 224 -1.22 9.36 0.50
C THR A 224 -0.42 8.08 0.29
N CYS A 225 -0.95 7.16 -0.51
CA CYS A 225 -0.26 5.98 -1.01
C CYS A 225 -0.68 5.66 -2.44
N PHE A 226 0.02 4.71 -3.06
CA PHE A 226 -0.45 4.03 -4.26
C PHE A 226 -0.95 2.64 -3.88
N LYS A 227 -2.26 2.51 -3.80
CA LYS A 227 -2.92 1.26 -3.41
C LYS A 227 -3.08 0.34 -4.63
N PRO A 228 -2.90 -0.98 -4.49
CA PRO A 228 -3.16 -1.91 -5.59
C PRO A 228 -4.66 -2.04 -5.96
N GLY A 229 -5.55 -1.33 -5.29
CA GLY A 229 -6.99 -1.28 -5.56
C GLY A 229 -7.77 -2.49 -5.03
N GLY A 230 -7.27 -3.69 -5.24
CA GLY A 230 -7.90 -4.92 -4.75
C GLY A 230 -9.31 -5.11 -5.30
N LYS A 231 -10.31 -5.19 -4.42
CA LYS A 231 -11.73 -5.40 -4.78
C LYS A 231 -12.53 -4.11 -4.99
N ILE A 232 -11.96 -2.95 -4.62
CA ILE A 232 -12.66 -1.66 -4.73
C ILE A 232 -12.94 -1.28 -6.19
N PRO A 233 -11.94 -1.33 -7.11
CA PRO A 233 -12.18 -1.00 -8.50
C PRO A 233 -13.31 -1.82 -9.16
N PRO A 234 -13.35 -3.16 -9.06
CA PRO A 234 -14.47 -3.95 -9.60
C PRO A 234 -15.82 -3.61 -8.99
N LEU A 235 -15.89 -3.34 -7.67
CA LEU A 235 -17.13 -2.91 -7.02
C LEU A 235 -17.61 -1.54 -7.52
N ALA A 236 -16.69 -0.70 -7.93
CA ALA A 236 -16.96 0.60 -8.50
C ALA A 236 -17.04 0.56 -10.03
N ASP A 237 -17.06 -0.61 -10.65
CA ASP A 237 -17.04 -0.78 -12.10
C ASP A 237 -15.94 0.07 -12.74
N SER A 238 -14.72 -0.10 -12.26
CA SER A 238 -13.53 0.64 -12.69
C SER A 238 -12.33 -0.27 -12.87
N LEU A 239 -11.32 0.21 -13.56
CA LEU A 239 -10.05 -0.50 -13.76
C LEU A 239 -9.24 -0.57 -12.46
N SER A 240 -8.30 -1.51 -12.39
CA SER A 240 -7.34 -1.64 -11.30
C SER A 240 -6.49 -0.37 -11.16
N SER A 241 -5.92 -0.14 -9.96
CA SER A 241 -5.40 1.16 -9.55
C SER A 241 -4.28 1.72 -10.44
N ILE A 242 -3.09 1.13 -10.40
CA ILE A 242 -1.91 1.58 -11.16
C ILE A 242 -1.53 0.62 -12.28
N ASN A 243 -2.05 -0.60 -12.22
CA ASN A 243 -1.83 -1.59 -13.26
C ASN A 243 -2.85 -1.38 -14.36
N GLY A 244 -2.39 -0.91 -15.50
CA GLY A 244 -3.21 -0.88 -16.71
C GLY A 244 -3.56 -2.29 -17.19
N PRO A 245 -4.42 -2.40 -18.20
CA PRO A 245 -4.70 -3.67 -18.84
C PRO A 245 -3.42 -4.26 -19.45
N ILE A 246 -3.28 -5.58 -19.36
CA ILE A 246 -2.14 -6.31 -19.94
C ILE A 246 -2.17 -6.23 -21.48
N CYS A 247 -3.36 -6.00 -22.06
CA CYS A 247 -3.57 -5.85 -23.50
C CYS A 247 -4.80 -4.95 -23.75
N SER A 248 -5.00 -4.56 -25.01
CA SER A 248 -6.11 -3.68 -25.41
C SER A 248 -7.50 -4.27 -25.16
N GLN A 249 -7.60 -5.59 -25.09
CA GLN A 249 -8.83 -6.31 -24.73
C GLN A 249 -8.49 -7.39 -23.73
N TYR A 250 -9.14 -7.39 -22.55
CA TYR A 250 -8.93 -8.41 -21.53
C TYR A 250 -10.21 -8.66 -20.74
N VAL A 251 -10.27 -9.87 -20.18
CA VAL A 251 -11.29 -10.25 -19.20
C VAL A 251 -10.55 -10.56 -17.89
N GLU A 252 -10.83 -9.81 -16.87
CA GLU A 252 -10.29 -10.08 -15.54
C GLU A 252 -11.28 -10.94 -14.75
N LEU A 253 -10.90 -12.20 -14.50
CA LEU A 253 -11.67 -13.08 -13.65
C LEU A 253 -11.18 -12.97 -12.20
N ARG A 254 -11.99 -12.36 -11.35
CA ARG A 254 -11.73 -12.29 -9.91
C ARG A 254 -12.71 -13.16 -9.15
N ARG A 255 -12.18 -14.05 -8.33
CA ARG A 255 -12.98 -14.81 -7.38
C ARG A 255 -13.33 -13.90 -6.20
N ILE A 256 -14.59 -13.52 -6.09
CA ILE A 256 -15.13 -12.84 -4.91
C ILE A 256 -15.54 -13.95 -3.93
N ILE A 257 -14.75 -14.14 -2.90
CA ILE A 257 -15.03 -15.10 -1.82
C ILE A 257 -15.66 -14.35 -0.67
#